data_ef7052375ec13b092b526c04d506e8c8
#
_entry.id   ef7052375ec13b092b526c04d506e8c8
#
_cell.length_a   1.000
_cell.length_b   1.000
_cell.length_c   1.000
_cell.angle_alpha   90.00
_cell.angle_beta   90.00
_cell.angle_gamma   90.00
#
_symmetry.space_group_name_H-M   'P 1'
#
loop_
_entity.id
_entity.type
_entity.pdbx_description
1 polymer ?
#
loop_
_entity_poly.entity_id
_entity_poly.type
_entity_poly.pdbx_seq_one_letter_code
_entity_poly.pdbx_strand_id
1 'polypeptide(L)'
;MGRLPEHQDSAYLRVLAIYPQAKVTHRLDMATSGLLIFAKHRDAEVAMSKLFQARQVTKHYIALVQGQIPLQGSVDVPLITDWPNRPKQMVSFEHGKTAKTLFERINYNAETNISRVKLTPITGRSHQLRVHMAHIGHPIMGDELYHPEPKRFTLPRMALHASYLAFQQPLTRQNIELDLPASF
;
A
#
# COMPACT_ATOMS: atom_id res chain seq x y z
N MET A 1 -0.65 -15.99 2.86
CA MET A 1 -1.88 -16.77 3.18
C MET A 1 -2.35 -16.35 4.57
N GLY A 2 -3.62 -16.02 4.72
CA GLY A 2 -4.23 -15.85 6.04
C GLY A 2 -4.29 -17.18 6.80
N ARG A 3 -4.32 -17.10 8.13
CA ARG A 3 -4.37 -18.32 8.99
C ARG A 3 -5.79 -18.89 9.10
N LEU A 4 -6.82 -18.13 8.75
CA LEU A 4 -8.22 -18.55 8.84
C LEU A 4 -8.69 -19.24 7.55
N PRO A 5 -9.63 -20.21 7.61
CA PRO A 5 -10.15 -20.90 6.44
C PRO A 5 -10.67 -19.96 5.35
N GLU A 6 -11.35 -18.88 5.74
CA GLU A 6 -11.88 -17.85 4.82
C GLU A 6 -10.80 -17.04 4.09
N HIS A 7 -9.55 -17.12 4.55
CA HIS A 7 -8.40 -16.43 3.93
C HIS A 7 -7.56 -17.36 3.02
N GLN A 8 -8.04 -18.55 2.71
CA GLN A 8 -7.32 -19.49 1.84
C GLN A 8 -7.41 -19.06 0.35
N ASP A 9 -8.49 -18.40 -0.08
CA ASP A 9 -8.53 -17.78 -1.41
C ASP A 9 -7.66 -16.52 -1.43
N SER A 10 -6.56 -16.59 -2.16
CA SER A 10 -5.63 -15.47 -2.28
C SER A 10 -5.21 -15.25 -3.74
N ALA A 11 -4.87 -14.01 -4.08
CA ALA A 11 -4.32 -13.67 -5.39
C ALA A 11 -3.14 -14.58 -5.78
N TYR A 12 -2.31 -14.96 -4.80
CA TYR A 12 -1.18 -15.86 -5.02
C TYR A 12 -1.64 -17.27 -5.45
N LEU A 13 -2.62 -17.87 -4.79
CA LEU A 13 -3.13 -19.18 -5.17
C LEU A 13 -3.81 -19.16 -6.55
N ARG A 14 -4.53 -18.09 -6.87
CA ARG A 14 -5.12 -17.90 -8.21
C ARG A 14 -4.03 -17.79 -9.30
N VAL A 15 -2.93 -17.09 -9.00
CA VAL A 15 -1.77 -17.01 -9.93
C VAL A 15 -1.07 -18.36 -10.06
N LEU A 16 -0.89 -19.11 -8.95
CA LEU A 16 -0.27 -20.45 -8.99
C LEU A 16 -1.06 -21.45 -9.83
N ALA A 17 -2.38 -21.34 -9.87
CA ALA A 17 -3.21 -22.19 -10.73
C ALA A 17 -2.90 -22.04 -12.22
N ILE A 18 -2.41 -20.85 -12.64
CA ILE A 18 -2.04 -20.54 -14.03
C ILE A 18 -0.54 -20.68 -14.25
N TYR A 19 0.26 -20.26 -13.25
CA TYR A 19 1.71 -20.27 -13.28
C TYR A 19 2.26 -21.00 -12.03
N PRO A 20 2.43 -22.34 -12.09
CA PRO A 20 2.78 -23.14 -10.91
C PRO A 20 4.10 -22.77 -10.23
N GLN A 21 5.02 -22.13 -10.96
CA GLN A 21 6.32 -21.70 -10.43
C GLN A 21 6.32 -20.23 -9.95
N ALA A 22 5.18 -19.55 -9.99
CA ALA A 22 5.08 -18.14 -9.60
C ALA A 22 5.55 -17.90 -8.16
N LYS A 23 6.17 -16.75 -7.94
CA LYS A 23 6.72 -16.29 -6.66
C LYS A 23 6.21 -14.90 -6.33
N VAL A 24 6.03 -14.66 -5.03
CA VAL A 24 5.64 -13.34 -4.51
C VAL A 24 6.87 -12.43 -4.48
N THR A 25 6.81 -11.25 -5.10
CA THR A 25 7.89 -10.26 -5.10
C THR A 25 7.67 -9.16 -4.06
N HIS A 26 6.42 -8.79 -3.81
CA HIS A 26 6.00 -7.84 -2.79
C HIS A 26 4.57 -8.16 -2.35
N ARG A 27 4.04 -7.39 -1.42
CA ARG A 27 2.71 -7.62 -0.87
C ARG A 27 1.88 -6.33 -0.81
N LEU A 28 0.58 -6.48 -0.91
CA LEU A 28 -0.42 -5.51 -0.47
C LEU A 28 -1.06 -5.98 0.83
N ASP A 29 -1.57 -5.07 1.65
CA ASP A 29 -2.41 -5.42 2.79
C ASP A 29 -3.74 -6.00 2.28
N MET A 30 -4.40 -6.88 3.05
CA MET A 30 -5.63 -7.56 2.62
C MET A 30 -6.72 -6.60 2.13
N ALA A 31 -6.85 -5.44 2.80
CA ALA A 31 -7.85 -4.44 2.45
C ALA A 31 -7.44 -3.51 1.30
N THR A 32 -6.17 -3.55 0.85
CA THR A 32 -5.64 -2.74 -0.24
C THR A 32 -5.91 -3.41 -1.57
N SER A 33 -6.44 -2.65 -2.54
CA SER A 33 -6.62 -3.11 -3.93
C SER A 33 -5.50 -2.64 -4.85
N GLY A 34 -5.54 -3.10 -6.10
CA GLY A 34 -4.70 -2.55 -7.15
C GLY A 34 -3.59 -3.49 -7.63
N LEU A 35 -2.55 -2.89 -8.19
CA LEU A 35 -1.47 -3.57 -8.88
C LEU A 35 -0.57 -4.37 -7.94
N LEU A 36 -0.35 -5.64 -8.28
CA LEU A 36 0.51 -6.57 -7.56
C LEU A 36 1.36 -7.38 -8.55
N ILE A 37 2.66 -7.43 -8.34
CA ILE A 37 3.60 -8.12 -9.23
C ILE A 37 3.90 -9.52 -8.68
N PHE A 38 3.80 -10.53 -9.56
CA PHE A 38 4.30 -11.88 -9.32
C PHE A 38 5.42 -12.19 -10.32
N ALA A 39 6.48 -12.82 -9.84
CA ALA A 39 7.52 -13.36 -10.70
C ALA A 39 7.09 -14.74 -11.22
N LYS A 40 7.27 -15.05 -12.51
CA LYS A 40 6.88 -16.34 -13.07
C LYS A 40 7.81 -17.49 -12.66
N HIS A 41 9.05 -17.19 -12.25
CA HIS A 41 10.06 -18.17 -11.84
C HIS A 41 11.06 -17.54 -10.85
N ARG A 42 11.94 -18.36 -10.28
CA ARG A 42 12.88 -17.96 -9.21
C ARG A 42 13.83 -16.82 -9.61
N ASP A 43 14.41 -16.87 -10.81
CA ASP A 43 15.37 -15.83 -11.24
C ASP A 43 14.67 -14.47 -11.37
N ALA A 44 13.44 -14.43 -11.89
CA ALA A 44 12.65 -13.22 -11.94
C ALA A 44 12.30 -12.70 -10.53
N GLU A 45 12.03 -13.59 -9.56
CA GLU A 45 11.80 -13.21 -8.16
C GLU A 45 13.03 -12.54 -7.56
N VAL A 46 14.21 -13.16 -7.71
CA VAL A 46 15.48 -12.62 -7.20
C VAL A 46 15.77 -11.25 -7.83
N ALA A 47 15.61 -11.14 -9.14
CA ALA A 47 15.86 -9.91 -9.87
C ALA A 47 14.91 -8.78 -9.45
N MET A 48 13.61 -9.07 -9.33
CA MET A 48 12.62 -8.10 -8.83
C MET A 48 12.85 -7.71 -7.37
N SER A 49 13.25 -8.65 -6.52
CA SER A 49 13.57 -8.36 -5.12
C SER A 49 14.71 -7.35 -5.01
N LYS A 50 15.75 -7.46 -5.88
CA LYS A 50 16.84 -6.46 -5.95
C LYS A 50 16.32 -5.08 -6.36
N LEU A 51 15.39 -4.98 -7.32
CA LEU A 51 14.80 -3.71 -7.72
C LEU A 51 14.02 -3.06 -6.57
N PHE A 52 13.22 -3.83 -5.82
CA PHE A 52 12.52 -3.33 -4.64
C PHE A 52 13.48 -2.86 -3.55
N GLN A 53 14.55 -3.61 -3.27
CA GLN A 53 15.58 -3.24 -2.29
C GLN A 53 16.33 -1.97 -2.71
N ALA A 54 16.66 -1.83 -4.00
CA ALA A 54 17.30 -0.66 -4.60
C ALA A 54 16.33 0.54 -4.79
N ARG A 55 15.04 0.39 -4.47
CA ARG A 55 14.00 1.41 -4.68
C ARG A 55 13.85 1.85 -6.14
N GLN A 56 14.09 0.94 -7.07
CA GLN A 56 13.98 1.15 -8.52
C GLN A 56 12.59 0.80 -9.07
N VAL A 57 11.61 0.61 -8.21
CA VAL A 57 10.19 0.43 -8.56
C VAL A 57 9.42 1.65 -8.08
N THR A 58 8.96 2.46 -9.03
CA THR A 58 8.06 3.59 -8.74
C THR A 58 6.67 3.06 -8.47
N LYS A 59 6.03 3.56 -7.41
CA LYS A 59 4.68 3.15 -6.99
C LYS A 59 3.88 4.36 -6.58
N HIS A 60 2.64 4.44 -7.05
CA HIS A 60 1.68 5.39 -6.52
C HIS A 60 0.42 4.67 -6.04
N TYR A 61 -0.17 5.25 -5.04
CA TYR A 61 -1.46 4.80 -4.49
C TYR A 61 -2.43 5.96 -4.53
N ILE A 62 -3.69 5.67 -4.79
CA ILE A 62 -4.78 6.61 -4.56
C ILE A 62 -5.47 6.21 -3.26
N ALA A 63 -5.77 7.20 -2.43
CA ALA A 63 -6.53 6.99 -1.20
C ALA A 63 -7.59 8.10 -1.02
N LEU A 64 -8.65 7.76 -0.29
CA LEU A 64 -9.54 8.75 0.33
C LEU A 64 -9.16 8.86 1.80
N VAL A 65 -8.89 10.07 2.26
CA VAL A 65 -8.53 10.35 3.66
C VAL A 65 -9.48 11.35 4.28
N GLN A 66 -9.69 11.24 5.59
CA GLN A 66 -10.53 12.17 6.35
C GLN A 66 -9.91 13.56 6.39
N GLY A 67 -10.74 14.58 6.22
CA GLY A 67 -10.36 15.99 6.39
C GLY A 67 -9.65 16.61 5.18
N GLN A 68 -9.43 17.90 5.28
CA GLN A 68 -8.71 18.70 4.29
C GLN A 68 -7.19 18.61 4.53
N ILE A 69 -6.54 17.60 3.96
CA ILE A 69 -5.07 17.49 4.03
C ILE A 69 -4.41 18.62 3.22
N PRO A 70 -3.21 19.11 3.57
CA PRO A 70 -2.45 20.07 2.75
C PRO A 70 -2.30 19.63 1.29
N LEU A 71 -2.06 20.57 0.37
CA LEU A 71 -1.94 20.26 -1.06
C LEU A 71 -0.84 19.24 -1.36
N GLN A 72 0.27 19.32 -0.63
CA GLN A 72 1.38 18.38 -0.75
C GLN A 72 2.19 18.35 0.54
N GLY A 73 2.92 17.26 0.75
CA GLY A 73 3.81 17.13 1.89
C GLY A 73 4.48 15.77 1.98
N SER A 74 5.15 15.56 3.10
CA SER A 74 5.77 14.27 3.41
C SER A 74 5.56 13.88 4.86
N VAL A 75 5.46 12.57 5.09
CA VAL A 75 5.49 11.98 6.43
C VAL A 75 6.74 11.13 6.51
N ASP A 76 7.63 11.49 7.44
CA ASP A 76 8.94 10.85 7.63
C ASP A 76 9.06 10.46 9.10
N VAL A 77 8.37 9.38 9.48
CA VAL A 77 8.35 8.87 10.85
C VAL A 77 8.58 7.36 10.87
N PRO A 78 9.43 6.85 11.78
CA PRO A 78 9.80 5.44 11.82
C PRO A 78 8.68 4.56 12.36
N LEU A 79 8.57 3.34 11.82
CA LEU A 79 7.52 2.39 12.13
C LEU A 79 8.05 1.09 12.73
N ILE A 80 7.28 0.54 13.67
CA ILE A 80 7.50 -0.77 14.30
C ILE A 80 6.17 -1.51 14.44
N THR A 81 6.23 -2.82 14.62
CA THR A 81 5.05 -3.62 14.96
C THR A 81 4.57 -3.29 16.38
N ASP A 82 3.28 -2.96 16.51
CA ASP A 82 2.60 -2.87 17.81
C ASP A 82 2.30 -4.30 18.31
N TRP A 83 3.24 -4.88 19.04
CA TRP A 83 3.19 -6.28 19.43
C TRP A 83 1.93 -6.66 20.22
N PRO A 84 1.47 -5.85 21.22
CA PRO A 84 0.23 -6.11 21.95
C PRO A 84 -1.02 -6.09 21.05
N ASN A 85 -1.03 -5.23 20.02
CA ASN A 85 -2.20 -4.97 19.16
C ASN A 85 -2.02 -5.50 17.72
N ARG A 86 -1.22 -6.56 17.53
CA ARG A 86 -1.04 -7.15 16.18
C ARG A 86 -2.37 -7.43 15.49
N PRO A 87 -2.50 -7.16 14.18
CA PRO A 87 -1.41 -6.87 13.20
C PRO A 87 -1.02 -5.38 13.08
N LYS A 88 -1.43 -4.50 14.01
CA LYS A 88 -1.13 -3.07 13.94
C LYS A 88 0.37 -2.76 13.91
N GLN A 89 0.71 -1.66 13.28
CA GLN A 89 2.01 -1.00 13.33
C GLN A 89 1.84 0.33 14.06
N MET A 90 2.91 0.87 14.63
CA MET A 90 2.91 2.14 15.33
C MET A 90 4.17 2.95 15.00
N VAL A 91 4.11 4.26 15.24
CA VAL A 91 5.28 5.14 15.19
C VAL A 91 6.13 4.91 16.43
N SER A 92 7.43 4.75 16.25
CA SER A 92 8.39 4.64 17.34
C SER A 92 9.71 5.26 16.93
N PHE A 93 10.08 6.37 17.53
CA PHE A 93 11.34 7.07 17.25
C PHE A 93 12.56 6.35 17.82
N GLU A 94 12.36 5.51 18.83
CA GLU A 94 13.44 4.77 19.49
C GLU A 94 13.79 3.46 18.76
N HIS A 95 12.76 2.68 18.37
CA HIS A 95 12.97 1.33 17.85
C HIS A 95 12.40 1.13 16.45
N GLY A 96 11.78 2.15 15.86
CA GLY A 96 11.14 2.07 14.55
C GLY A 96 12.15 2.03 13.40
N LYS A 97 11.76 1.36 12.32
CA LYS A 97 12.51 1.37 11.05
C LYS A 97 12.10 2.59 10.24
N THR A 98 13.06 3.31 9.68
CA THR A 98 12.81 4.48 8.83
C THR A 98 11.73 4.21 7.80
N ALA A 99 10.77 5.12 7.70
CA ALA A 99 9.67 5.05 6.76
C ALA A 99 9.33 6.47 6.27
N LYS A 100 9.16 6.63 4.94
CA LYS A 100 8.86 7.92 4.33
C LYS A 100 7.81 7.76 3.24
N THR A 101 6.80 8.64 3.28
CA THR A 101 5.71 8.74 2.30
C THR A 101 5.58 10.18 1.85
N LEU A 102 5.51 10.42 0.55
CA LEU A 102 5.10 11.70 -0.01
C LEU A 102 3.60 11.65 -0.30
N PHE A 103 2.92 12.77 -0.17
CA PHE A 103 1.52 12.88 -0.54
C PHE A 103 1.24 14.15 -1.35
N GLU A 104 0.23 14.06 -2.21
CA GLU A 104 -0.29 15.14 -3.03
C GLU A 104 -1.82 15.05 -3.02
N ARG A 105 -2.51 16.11 -2.59
CA ARG A 105 -3.97 16.18 -2.62
C ARG A 105 -4.44 16.44 -4.05
N ILE A 106 -5.21 15.52 -4.61
CA ILE A 106 -5.83 15.65 -5.94
C ILE A 106 -7.05 16.55 -5.86
N ASN A 107 -7.93 16.31 -4.89
CA ASN A 107 -9.09 17.14 -4.62
C ASN A 107 -9.52 17.05 -3.15
N TYR A 108 -10.47 17.89 -2.76
CA TYR A 108 -11.13 17.89 -1.47
C TYR A 108 -12.61 18.18 -1.66
N ASN A 109 -13.45 17.37 -1.05
CA ASN A 109 -14.91 17.57 -0.98
C ASN A 109 -15.27 18.08 0.42
N ALA A 110 -15.76 19.33 0.49
CA ALA A 110 -16.09 19.98 1.75
C ALA A 110 -17.38 19.41 2.40
N GLU A 111 -18.33 18.90 1.60
CA GLU A 111 -19.59 18.33 2.12
C GLU A 111 -19.33 17.03 2.88
N THR A 112 -18.46 16.17 2.35
CA THR A 112 -18.11 14.89 2.98
C THR A 112 -16.91 15.02 3.93
N ASN A 113 -16.18 16.13 3.87
CA ASN A 113 -14.92 16.36 4.56
C ASN A 113 -13.87 15.28 4.23
N ILE A 114 -13.73 14.94 2.94
CA ILE A 114 -12.83 13.91 2.44
C ILE A 114 -11.89 14.50 1.39
N SER A 115 -10.61 14.19 1.50
CA SER A 115 -9.61 14.45 0.46
C SER A 115 -9.29 13.18 -0.33
N ARG A 116 -9.18 13.30 -1.66
CA ARG A 116 -8.56 12.30 -2.54
C ARG A 116 -7.08 12.63 -2.68
N VAL A 117 -6.22 11.67 -2.41
CA VAL A 117 -4.77 11.90 -2.36
C VAL A 117 -4.01 10.86 -3.19
N LYS A 118 -2.92 11.31 -3.82
CA LYS A 118 -1.88 10.44 -4.35
C LYS A 118 -0.82 10.26 -3.28
N LEU A 119 -0.50 9.02 -2.95
CA LEU A 119 0.53 8.64 -1.99
C LEU A 119 1.69 7.96 -2.72
N THR A 120 2.91 8.43 -2.46
CA THR A 120 4.14 7.87 -3.03
C THR A 120 5.02 7.35 -1.91
N PRO A 121 5.01 6.04 -1.62
CA PRO A 121 5.87 5.45 -0.62
C PRO A 121 7.33 5.36 -1.11
N ILE A 122 8.23 6.07 -0.46
CA ILE A 122 9.68 5.99 -0.70
C ILE A 122 10.26 4.71 -0.08
N THR A 123 9.71 4.28 1.03
CA THR A 123 9.99 3.01 1.70
C THR A 123 8.76 2.09 1.61
N GLY A 124 8.88 0.83 2.03
CA GLY A 124 7.78 -0.16 1.95
C GLY A 124 7.61 -0.93 3.25
N ARG A 125 7.29 -0.25 4.36
CA ARG A 125 7.00 -0.92 5.64
C ARG A 125 5.56 -1.42 5.66
N SER A 126 5.29 -2.43 6.49
CA SER A 126 3.93 -2.93 6.72
C SER A 126 3.02 -1.78 7.18
N HIS A 127 1.82 -1.69 6.63
CA HIS A 127 0.80 -0.69 6.91
C HIS A 127 1.28 0.79 6.78
N GLN A 128 2.42 1.04 6.12
CA GLN A 128 3.08 2.34 6.14
C GLN A 128 2.14 3.50 5.77
N LEU A 129 1.45 3.43 4.64
CA LEU A 129 0.57 4.50 4.18
C LEU A 129 -0.57 4.76 5.16
N ARG A 130 -1.11 3.69 5.74
CA ARG A 130 -2.22 3.72 6.70
C ARG A 130 -1.81 4.42 7.99
N VAL A 131 -0.68 3.99 8.59
CA VAL A 131 -0.14 4.59 9.82
C VAL A 131 0.29 6.03 9.59
N HIS A 132 0.97 6.33 8.47
CA HIS A 132 1.41 7.68 8.16
C HIS A 132 0.23 8.65 8.01
N MET A 133 -0.82 8.27 7.29
CA MET A 133 -2.02 9.12 7.14
C MET A 133 -2.75 9.31 8.46
N ALA A 134 -2.90 8.25 9.26
CA ALA A 134 -3.50 8.36 10.59
C ALA A 134 -2.66 9.23 11.54
N HIS A 135 -1.33 9.10 11.49
CA HIS A 135 -0.40 9.87 12.33
C HIS A 135 -0.51 11.38 12.13
N ILE A 136 -0.74 11.82 10.89
CA ILE A 136 -0.92 13.25 10.59
C ILE A 136 -2.38 13.72 10.68
N GLY A 137 -3.28 12.91 11.26
CA GLY A 137 -4.68 13.28 11.49
C GLY A 137 -5.62 13.10 10.29
N HIS A 138 -5.16 12.43 9.23
CA HIS A 138 -5.93 12.17 8.00
C HIS A 138 -6.05 10.67 7.73
N PRO A 139 -6.71 9.88 8.60
CA PRO A 139 -6.82 8.44 8.44
C PRO A 139 -7.53 8.06 7.14
N ILE A 140 -7.14 6.91 6.56
CA ILE A 140 -7.73 6.41 5.32
C ILE A 140 -9.16 5.92 5.59
N MET A 141 -10.08 6.30 4.71
CA MET A 141 -11.50 5.93 4.82
C MET A 141 -11.68 4.42 4.73
N GLY A 142 -12.49 3.86 5.63
CA GLY A 142 -12.75 2.42 5.70
C GLY A 142 -11.58 1.60 6.28
N ASP A 143 -10.57 2.23 6.87
CA ASP A 143 -9.48 1.52 7.54
C ASP A 143 -9.91 1.06 8.94
N GLU A 144 -10.23 -0.22 9.09
CA GLU A 144 -10.70 -0.82 10.36
C GLU A 144 -9.66 -0.82 11.48
N LEU A 145 -8.37 -0.63 11.16
CA LEU A 145 -7.31 -0.68 12.18
C LEU A 145 -6.89 0.71 12.66
N TYR A 146 -6.94 1.72 11.80
CA TYR A 146 -6.34 3.03 12.10
C TYR A 146 -7.31 4.20 12.00
N HIS A 147 -8.50 4.02 11.41
CA HIS A 147 -9.54 5.05 11.40
C HIS A 147 -10.34 5.00 12.71
N PRO A 148 -10.54 6.13 13.43
CA PRO A 148 -11.30 6.14 14.68
C PRO A 148 -12.76 5.75 14.50
N GLU A 149 -13.35 6.08 13.35
CA GLU A 149 -14.73 5.79 12.96
C GLU A 149 -14.78 5.07 11.60
N PRO A 150 -14.29 3.82 11.48
CA PRO A 150 -14.10 3.17 10.18
C PRO A 150 -15.40 2.93 9.41
N LYS A 151 -16.55 2.84 10.13
CA LYS A 151 -17.87 2.58 9.55
C LYS A 151 -18.70 3.85 9.31
N ARG A 152 -18.17 5.03 9.57
CA ARG A 152 -18.87 6.30 9.40
C ARG A 152 -19.38 6.50 7.96
N PHE A 153 -18.63 6.01 6.97
CA PHE A 153 -19.04 6.01 5.58
C PHE A 153 -19.16 4.56 5.09
N THR A 154 -20.26 4.26 4.39
CA THR A 154 -20.49 2.93 3.81
C THR A 154 -19.59 2.76 2.60
N LEU A 155 -18.41 2.20 2.82
CA LEU A 155 -17.48 1.82 1.77
C LEU A 155 -17.40 0.29 1.72
N PRO A 156 -17.38 -0.33 0.53
CA PRO A 156 -17.30 -1.79 0.39
C PRO A 156 -15.94 -2.32 0.84
N ARG A 157 -14.94 -1.44 0.97
CA ARG A 157 -13.58 -1.76 1.40
C ARG A 157 -12.82 -0.49 1.80
N MET A 158 -11.65 -0.64 2.40
CA MET A 158 -10.71 0.45 2.65
C MET A 158 -10.36 1.18 1.33
N ALA A 159 -10.47 2.50 1.32
CA ALA A 159 -10.19 3.34 0.15
C ALA A 159 -8.68 3.59 0.00
N LEU A 160 -7.93 2.51 -0.28
CA LEU A 160 -6.50 2.53 -0.62
C LEU A 160 -6.26 1.59 -1.81
N HIS A 161 -5.74 2.15 -2.90
CA HIS A 161 -5.56 1.45 -4.16
C HIS A 161 -4.16 1.67 -4.73
N ALA A 162 -3.43 0.60 -5.01
CA ALA A 162 -2.15 0.64 -5.73
C ALA A 162 -2.43 0.93 -7.20
N SER A 163 -2.38 2.20 -7.59
CA SER A 163 -2.86 2.69 -8.89
C SER A 163 -1.78 2.68 -9.98
N TYR A 164 -0.50 2.74 -9.60
CA TYR A 164 0.59 2.87 -10.56
C TYR A 164 1.83 2.09 -10.14
N LEU A 165 2.44 1.44 -11.14
CA LEU A 165 3.73 0.77 -11.02
C LEU A 165 4.59 1.03 -12.26
N ALA A 166 5.84 1.45 -12.06
CA ALA A 166 6.81 1.55 -13.15
C ALA A 166 8.18 1.04 -12.71
N PHE A 167 8.82 0.27 -13.59
CA PHE A 167 10.16 -0.25 -13.40
C PHE A 167 10.76 -0.72 -14.73
N GLN A 168 12.09 -0.82 -14.81
CA GLN A 168 12.74 -1.52 -15.91
C GLN A 168 12.79 -3.02 -15.59
N GLN A 169 12.21 -3.82 -16.45
CA GLN A 169 12.19 -5.28 -16.32
C GLN A 169 13.63 -5.80 -16.32
N PRO A 170 14.09 -6.48 -15.25
CA PRO A 170 15.51 -6.70 -15.02
C PRO A 170 16.17 -7.68 -16.00
N LEU A 171 15.41 -8.57 -16.63
CA LEU A 171 15.93 -9.56 -17.58
C LEU A 171 15.90 -9.06 -19.03
N THR A 172 14.81 -8.42 -19.44
CA THR A 172 14.59 -7.95 -20.82
C THR A 172 14.98 -6.49 -21.05
N ARG A 173 15.22 -5.72 -19.97
CA ARG A 173 15.48 -4.28 -19.98
C ARG A 173 14.34 -3.42 -20.52
N GLN A 174 13.19 -4.00 -20.77
CA GLN A 174 12.01 -3.30 -21.22
C GLN A 174 11.47 -2.40 -20.08
N ASN A 175 11.10 -1.17 -20.38
CA ASN A 175 10.37 -0.32 -19.45
C ASN A 175 8.93 -0.81 -19.33
N ILE A 176 8.51 -1.08 -18.12
CA ILE A 176 7.14 -1.47 -17.77
C ILE A 176 6.51 -0.32 -17.02
N GLU A 177 5.36 0.11 -17.50
CA GLU A 177 4.55 1.15 -16.87
C GLU A 177 3.09 0.67 -16.89
N LEU A 178 2.47 0.63 -15.72
CA LEU A 178 1.12 0.14 -15.52
C LEU A 178 0.32 1.16 -14.73
N ASP A 179 -0.83 1.53 -15.24
CA ASP A 179 -1.81 2.39 -14.58
C ASP A 179 -3.12 1.61 -14.40
N LEU A 180 -3.71 1.70 -13.22
CA LEU A 180 -5.00 1.11 -12.86
C LEU A 180 -5.78 2.11 -12.02
N PRO A 181 -6.79 2.79 -12.59
CA PRO A 181 -7.57 3.77 -11.85
C PRO A 181 -8.30 3.17 -10.64
N ALA A 182 -8.34 3.91 -9.54
CA ALA A 182 -9.15 3.55 -8.38
C ALA A 182 -10.64 3.72 -8.70
N SER A 183 -11.47 2.76 -8.25
CA SER A 183 -12.92 2.73 -8.48
C SER A 183 -13.73 3.57 -7.49
N PHE A 184 -13.09 4.32 -6.60
CA PHE A 184 -13.70 5.22 -5.62
C PHE A 184 -13.25 6.66 -5.82
#